data_99e534d9c965c1bed2ee8cfc21e325b3
#
_entry.id   99e534d9c965c1bed2ee8cfc21e325b3
#
_cell.length_a   1.000
_cell.length_b   1.000
_cell.length_c   1.000
_cell.angle_alpha   90.00
_cell.angle_beta   90.00
_cell.angle_gamma   90.00
#
_symmetry.space_group_name_H-M   'P 1'
#
loop_
_entity.id
_entity.type
_entity.pdbx_description
1 polymer ?
#
loop_
_entity_poly.entity_id
_entity_poly.type
_entity_poly.pdbx_seq_one_letter_code
_entity_poly.pdbx_strand_id
1 'polypeptide(L)'
;YVRELKLSLAAEALLSSRQRVLDLALNHGFGSEVSFSRAFKQHFGCSPLAYRKRGLRLGLRTPLVRVPMSLTSPPRLVQVRVESRPGFTLHGVRGEIRGLFAEDPDFQQTVPAIWRAWREAGGLPLTSELLGVVDVSGAGERLPYWAGVATEEGTEPLPGLACLRVPSQEYAVLSHQGPIEQLGPSLNWFIQHWLPASSYRGLDGFELERYAPGFDGRRADASMEYWLPIVPCPG
;
A
#
# COMPACT_ATOMS: atom_id res chain seq x y z
N TYR A 1 13.90 -9.22 11.51
CA TYR A 1 12.59 -8.78 11.96
C TYR A 1 12.64 -7.77 13.13
N VAL A 2 13.13 -8.15 14.34
CA VAL A 2 13.17 -7.24 15.51
C VAL A 2 13.98 -5.98 15.22
N ARG A 3 15.12 -6.10 14.53
CA ARG A 3 15.96 -4.97 14.14
C ARG A 3 15.24 -4.04 13.15
N GLU A 4 14.55 -4.58 12.18
CA GLU A 4 13.77 -3.82 11.19
C GLU A 4 12.61 -3.06 11.84
N LEU A 5 11.93 -3.71 12.80
CA LEU A 5 10.87 -3.07 13.57
C LEU A 5 11.40 -1.89 14.40
N LYS A 6 12.54 -2.07 15.09
CA LYS A 6 13.21 -0.99 15.83
C LYS A 6 13.61 0.17 14.92
N LEU A 7 14.12 -0.13 13.72
CA LEU A 7 14.47 0.88 12.72
C LEU A 7 13.23 1.62 12.21
N SER A 8 12.11 0.95 12.02
CA SER A 8 10.85 1.56 11.59
C SER A 8 10.28 2.49 12.67
N LEU A 9 10.30 2.08 13.95
CA LEU A 9 9.89 2.93 15.06
C LEU A 9 10.80 4.17 15.20
N ALA A 10 12.12 3.99 15.04
CA ALA A 10 13.06 5.10 15.07
C ALA A 10 12.87 6.05 13.87
N ALA A 11 12.53 5.53 12.69
CA ALA A 11 12.25 6.33 11.51
C ALA A 11 10.96 7.16 11.69
N GLU A 12 9.92 6.59 12.27
CA GLU A 12 8.71 7.34 12.65
C GLU A 12 9.03 8.46 13.65
N ALA A 13 9.81 8.16 14.69
CA ALA A 13 10.24 9.15 15.66
C ALA A 13 11.14 10.25 15.06
N LEU A 14 11.94 9.95 14.03
CA LEU A 14 12.72 10.94 13.27
C LEU A 14 11.82 11.96 12.56
N LEU A 15 10.67 11.54 12.05
CA LEU A 15 9.72 12.38 11.33
C LEU A 15 8.81 13.17 12.26
N SER A 16 8.42 12.59 13.40
CA SER A 16 7.46 13.17 14.34
C SER A 16 8.11 14.02 15.45
N SER A 17 9.43 13.95 15.63
CA SER A 17 10.12 14.67 16.69
C SER A 17 11.38 15.40 16.24
N ARG A 18 11.85 16.35 17.07
CA ARG A 18 13.15 17.04 16.90
C ARG A 18 14.27 16.44 17.76
N GLN A 19 14.08 15.24 18.31
CA GLN A 19 15.10 14.56 19.13
C GLN A 19 16.41 14.40 18.35
N ARG A 20 17.53 14.38 19.07
CA ARG A 20 18.85 14.10 18.47
C ARG A 20 18.89 12.66 17.98
N VAL A 21 19.67 12.41 16.92
CA VAL A 21 19.84 11.07 16.37
C VAL A 21 20.42 10.11 17.40
N LEU A 22 21.33 10.59 18.26
CA LEU A 22 21.90 9.81 19.36
C LEU A 22 20.80 9.35 20.33
N ASP A 23 19.93 10.25 20.76
CA ASP A 23 18.87 9.94 21.74
C ASP A 23 17.89 8.92 21.16
N LEU A 24 17.52 9.08 19.89
CA LEU A 24 16.69 8.11 19.18
C LEU A 24 17.38 6.75 19.06
N ALA A 25 18.68 6.71 18.77
CA ALA A 25 19.43 5.48 18.71
C ALA A 25 19.36 4.72 20.04
N LEU A 26 19.63 5.40 21.15
CA LEU A 26 19.60 4.81 22.49
C LEU A 26 18.19 4.37 22.89
N ASN A 27 17.17 5.19 22.66
CA ASN A 27 15.77 4.90 22.97
C ASN A 27 15.25 3.65 22.23
N HIS A 28 15.76 3.40 21.02
CA HIS A 28 15.39 2.22 20.22
C HIS A 28 16.37 1.05 20.37
N GLY A 29 17.25 1.10 21.39
CA GLY A 29 18.09 0.00 21.81
C GLY A 29 19.31 -0.25 20.90
N PHE A 30 19.87 0.81 20.31
CA PHE A 30 21.18 0.79 19.66
C PHE A 30 22.26 1.28 20.62
N GLY A 31 23.41 0.62 20.64
CA GLY A 31 24.49 0.98 21.58
C GLY A 31 25.22 2.29 21.24
N SER A 32 25.02 2.86 20.03
CA SER A 32 25.63 4.13 19.63
C SER A 32 24.92 4.70 18.39
N GLU A 33 25.09 6.02 18.18
CA GLU A 33 24.64 6.71 16.97
C GLU A 33 25.27 6.12 15.70
N VAL A 34 26.54 5.71 15.77
CA VAL A 34 27.25 5.13 14.62
C VAL A 34 26.63 3.79 14.21
N SER A 35 26.39 2.89 15.18
CA SER A 35 25.78 1.59 14.92
C SER A 35 24.35 1.74 14.39
N PHE A 36 23.59 2.69 14.94
CA PHE A 36 22.25 3.05 14.47
C PHE A 36 22.28 3.57 13.03
N SER A 37 23.10 4.61 12.76
CA SER A 37 23.17 5.26 11.45
C SER A 37 23.59 4.29 10.34
N ARG A 38 24.51 3.36 10.65
CA ARG A 38 24.93 2.30 9.71
C ARG A 38 23.77 1.34 9.41
N ALA A 39 23.08 0.87 10.44
CA ALA A 39 21.92 -0.01 10.31
C ALA A 39 20.78 0.66 9.55
N PHE A 40 20.51 1.92 9.88
CA PHE A 40 19.48 2.74 9.27
C PHE A 40 19.75 2.94 7.76
N LYS A 41 20.98 3.32 7.41
CA LYS A 41 21.38 3.50 6.01
C LYS A 41 21.30 2.18 5.22
N GLN A 42 21.67 1.07 5.83
CA GLN A 42 21.55 -0.26 5.20
C GLN A 42 20.09 -0.61 4.90
N HIS A 43 19.16 -0.23 5.79
CA HIS A 43 17.73 -0.57 5.66
C HIS A 43 16.95 0.40 4.77
N PHE A 44 17.15 1.73 4.95
CA PHE A 44 16.40 2.77 4.25
C PHE A 44 17.16 3.43 3.08
N GLY A 45 18.37 3.00 2.79
CA GLY A 45 19.19 3.54 1.70
C GLY A 45 19.76 4.95 1.94
N CYS A 46 19.45 5.60 3.07
CA CYS A 46 19.90 6.95 3.40
C CYS A 46 20.20 7.11 4.89
N SER A 47 20.92 8.18 5.26
CA SER A 47 21.21 8.49 6.67
C SER A 47 19.94 8.93 7.44
N PRO A 48 19.91 8.79 8.78
CA PRO A 48 18.78 9.28 9.60
C PRO A 48 18.46 10.75 9.38
N LEU A 49 19.48 11.61 9.27
CA LEU A 49 19.29 13.04 9.00
C LEU A 49 18.73 13.30 7.59
N ALA A 50 19.20 12.57 6.58
CA ALA A 50 18.66 12.67 5.23
C ALA A 50 17.21 12.19 5.16
N TYR A 51 16.86 11.13 5.90
CA TYR A 51 15.50 10.62 6.02
C TYR A 51 14.58 11.70 6.65
N ARG A 52 14.99 12.27 7.78
CA ARG A 52 14.27 13.39 8.42
C ARG A 52 14.05 14.58 7.48
N LYS A 53 15.10 14.96 6.72
CA LYS A 53 15.01 16.06 5.74
C LYS A 53 14.04 15.79 4.60
N ARG A 54 13.94 14.55 4.16
CA ARG A 54 12.99 14.14 3.10
C ARG A 54 11.54 14.22 3.57
N GLY A 55 11.27 13.95 4.86
CA GLY A 55 9.93 14.01 5.42
C GLY A 55 8.97 12.95 4.91
N LEU A 56 9.48 11.91 4.23
CA LEU A 56 8.68 10.84 3.61
C LEU A 56 8.81 9.55 4.41
N ARG A 57 7.70 8.85 4.59
CA ARG A 57 7.68 7.50 5.14
C ARG A 57 8.05 6.49 4.05
N LEU A 58 9.12 5.76 4.26
CA LEU A 58 9.65 4.80 3.28
C LEU A 58 9.69 3.42 3.93
N GLY A 59 8.71 2.57 3.61
CA GLY A 59 8.69 1.16 4.00
C GLY A 59 8.70 0.91 5.51
N LEU A 60 8.01 1.71 6.31
CA LEU A 60 7.91 1.52 7.76
C LEU A 60 7.11 0.26 8.08
N ARG A 61 7.74 -0.70 8.75
CA ARG A 61 7.10 -1.98 9.09
C ARG A 61 6.44 -1.91 10.46
N THR A 62 5.21 -2.41 10.55
CA THR A 62 4.51 -2.61 11.81
C THR A 62 4.76 -4.03 12.36
N PRO A 63 4.40 -4.32 13.62
CA PRO A 63 4.49 -5.69 14.15
C PRO A 63 3.69 -6.69 13.31
N LEU A 64 4.23 -7.92 13.22
CA LEU A 64 3.50 -9.06 12.65
C LEU A 64 2.30 -9.41 13.53
N VAL A 65 1.14 -9.56 12.93
CA VAL A 65 -0.08 -9.97 13.62
C VAL A 65 -0.61 -11.27 13.02
N ARG A 66 -1.12 -12.14 13.89
CA ARG A 66 -1.74 -13.40 13.51
C ARG A 66 -3.21 -13.16 13.21
N VAL A 67 -3.60 -13.28 11.94
CA VAL A 67 -4.97 -13.05 11.47
C VAL A 67 -5.68 -14.37 11.26
N PRO A 68 -6.81 -14.61 11.91
CA PRO A 68 -7.66 -15.75 11.58
C PRO A 68 -8.32 -15.53 10.23
N MET A 69 -8.05 -16.42 9.26
CA MET A 69 -8.57 -16.30 7.89
C MET A 69 -9.98 -16.88 7.73
N SER A 70 -10.29 -17.95 8.47
CA SER A 70 -11.60 -18.59 8.58
C SER A 70 -11.53 -19.67 9.66
N LEU A 71 -12.67 -20.28 10.00
CA LEU A 71 -12.71 -21.41 10.94
C LEU A 71 -12.01 -22.65 10.41
N THR A 72 -11.82 -22.74 9.07
CA THR A 72 -11.25 -23.92 8.39
C THR A 72 -9.83 -23.71 7.86
N SER A 73 -9.29 -22.48 7.90
CA SER A 73 -7.96 -22.15 7.39
C SER A 73 -7.01 -21.79 8.52
N PRO A 74 -5.71 -22.17 8.43
CA PRO A 74 -4.74 -21.76 9.42
C PRO A 74 -4.57 -20.24 9.42
N PRO A 75 -4.38 -19.63 10.61
CA PRO A 75 -4.17 -18.19 10.71
C PRO A 75 -2.88 -17.78 10.00
N ARG A 76 -2.92 -16.65 9.30
CA ARG A 76 -1.74 -16.08 8.62
C ARG A 76 -1.06 -15.02 9.47
N LEU A 77 0.25 -14.92 9.32
CA LEU A 77 1.01 -13.77 9.81
C LEU A 77 0.93 -12.66 8.77
N VAL A 78 0.37 -11.52 9.19
CA VAL A 78 0.21 -10.33 8.36
C VAL A 78 1.05 -9.20 8.93
N GLN A 79 1.70 -8.48 8.05
CA GLN A 79 2.45 -7.27 8.39
C GLN A 79 1.98 -6.14 7.50
N VAL A 80 1.60 -5.03 8.11
CA VAL A 80 1.33 -3.77 7.41
C VAL A 80 2.60 -2.94 7.40
N ARG A 81 2.88 -2.23 6.32
CA ARG A 81 3.90 -1.19 6.26
C ARG A 81 3.27 0.16 5.94
N VAL A 82 3.93 1.23 6.33
CA VAL A 82 3.50 2.59 6.00
C VAL A 82 4.52 3.18 5.03
N GLU A 83 4.01 3.73 3.92
CA GLU A 83 4.84 4.21 2.83
C GLU A 83 4.25 5.45 2.17
N SER A 84 5.09 6.44 1.88
CA SER A 84 4.71 7.61 1.08
C SER A 84 4.93 7.30 -0.39
N ARG A 85 3.93 7.57 -1.22
CA ARG A 85 4.02 7.43 -2.67
C ARG A 85 3.96 8.81 -3.33
N PRO A 86 4.89 9.15 -4.23
CA PRO A 86 4.78 10.34 -5.07
C PRO A 86 3.52 10.32 -5.93
N GLY A 87 3.03 11.49 -6.34
CA GLY A 87 1.97 11.59 -7.31
C GLY A 87 2.36 10.92 -8.64
N PHE A 88 1.38 10.36 -9.33
CA PHE A 88 1.58 9.69 -10.62
C PHE A 88 0.35 9.85 -11.53
N THR A 89 0.54 9.56 -12.80
CA THR A 89 -0.56 9.45 -13.76
C THR A 89 -0.80 7.98 -14.06
N LEU A 90 -2.04 7.52 -13.89
CA LEU A 90 -2.47 6.19 -14.35
C LEU A 90 -3.07 6.31 -15.74
N HIS A 91 -2.58 5.51 -16.69
CA HIS A 91 -3.15 5.33 -18.01
C HIS A 91 -3.85 3.97 -18.06
N GLY A 92 -5.15 3.97 -18.31
CA GLY A 92 -5.90 2.73 -18.18
C GLY A 92 -7.33 2.79 -18.69
N VAL A 93 -8.07 1.76 -18.35
CA VAL A 93 -9.50 1.62 -18.61
C VAL A 93 -10.27 1.81 -17.32
N ARG A 94 -11.33 2.61 -17.37
CA ARG A 94 -12.23 2.86 -16.24
C ARG A 94 -13.43 1.94 -16.31
N GLY A 95 -13.81 1.37 -15.18
CA GLY A 95 -15.07 0.70 -14.95
C GLY A 95 -15.69 1.14 -13.61
N GLU A 96 -16.71 0.44 -13.17
CA GLU A 96 -17.35 0.66 -11.87
C GLU A 96 -17.54 -0.68 -11.17
N ILE A 97 -17.32 -0.69 -9.85
CA ILE A 97 -17.43 -1.88 -9.00
C ILE A 97 -18.32 -1.59 -7.80
N ARG A 98 -18.90 -2.64 -7.20
CA ARG A 98 -19.35 -2.63 -5.82
C ARG A 98 -18.27 -3.28 -4.96
N GLY A 99 -17.73 -2.49 -4.02
CA GLY A 99 -16.60 -2.88 -3.19
C GLY A 99 -16.93 -3.96 -2.16
N LEU A 100 -15.92 -4.38 -1.40
CA LEU A 100 -15.99 -5.45 -0.40
C LEU A 100 -17.10 -5.24 0.66
N PHE A 101 -17.38 -4.00 1.01
CA PHE A 101 -18.34 -3.64 2.05
C PHE A 101 -19.73 -3.23 1.51
N ALA A 102 -19.96 -3.36 0.21
CA ALA A 102 -21.28 -3.16 -0.38
C ALA A 102 -22.26 -4.29 0.05
N GLU A 103 -23.54 -4.01 0.04
CA GLU A 103 -24.57 -5.01 0.36
C GLU A 103 -24.51 -6.22 -0.60
N ASP A 104 -24.20 -5.96 -1.88
CA ASP A 104 -24.05 -6.99 -2.93
C ASP A 104 -22.74 -6.74 -3.70
N PRO A 105 -21.58 -7.22 -3.20
CA PRO A 105 -20.29 -6.98 -3.80
C PRO A 105 -20.14 -7.71 -5.15
N ASP A 106 -19.70 -7.00 -6.20
CA ASP A 106 -19.50 -7.58 -7.54
C ASP A 106 -18.04 -7.56 -8.02
N PHE A 107 -17.12 -7.00 -7.22
CA PHE A 107 -15.73 -6.76 -7.61
C PHE A 107 -14.99 -8.02 -8.09
N GLN A 108 -15.30 -9.21 -7.53
CA GLN A 108 -14.67 -10.48 -7.93
C GLN A 108 -14.92 -10.84 -9.39
N GLN A 109 -16.05 -10.40 -9.95
CA GLN A 109 -16.44 -10.65 -11.34
C GLN A 109 -16.10 -9.46 -12.23
N THR A 110 -16.30 -8.25 -11.73
CA THR A 110 -16.18 -7.00 -12.49
C THR A 110 -14.72 -6.59 -12.67
N VAL A 111 -13.87 -6.67 -11.65
CA VAL A 111 -12.44 -6.33 -11.75
C VAL A 111 -11.72 -7.16 -12.82
N PRO A 112 -11.85 -8.49 -12.90
CA PRO A 112 -11.25 -9.26 -14.00
C PRO A 112 -11.75 -8.85 -15.39
N ALA A 113 -13.00 -8.41 -15.52
CA ALA A 113 -13.54 -7.93 -16.78
C ALA A 113 -12.92 -6.59 -17.21
N ILE A 114 -12.70 -5.65 -16.26
CA ILE A 114 -12.02 -4.38 -16.53
C ILE A 114 -10.57 -4.63 -16.95
N TRP A 115 -9.85 -5.54 -16.27
CA TRP A 115 -8.49 -5.93 -16.65
C TRP A 115 -8.42 -6.60 -18.03
N ARG A 116 -9.46 -7.33 -18.43
CA ARG A 116 -9.57 -7.88 -19.79
C ARG A 116 -9.71 -6.76 -20.80
N ALA A 117 -10.62 -5.82 -20.57
CA ALA A 117 -10.82 -4.67 -21.45
C ALA A 117 -9.53 -3.84 -21.61
N TRP A 118 -8.75 -3.67 -20.51
CA TRP A 118 -7.45 -3.00 -20.60
C TRP A 118 -6.46 -3.74 -21.52
N ARG A 119 -6.38 -5.07 -21.45
CA ARG A 119 -5.53 -5.86 -22.35
C ARG A 119 -5.97 -5.76 -23.81
N GLU A 120 -7.28 -5.77 -24.05
CA GLU A 120 -7.88 -5.65 -25.39
C GLU A 120 -7.67 -4.25 -26.00
N ALA A 121 -7.60 -3.23 -25.16
CA ALA A 121 -7.29 -1.84 -25.56
C ALA A 121 -5.79 -1.62 -25.89
N GLY A 122 -4.98 -2.66 -25.94
CA GLY A 122 -3.54 -2.55 -26.25
C GLY A 122 -2.68 -2.26 -25.03
N GLY A 123 -3.05 -2.79 -23.86
CA GLY A 123 -2.32 -2.64 -22.62
C GLY A 123 -0.80 -2.85 -22.77
N LEU A 124 -0.02 -1.99 -22.12
CA LEU A 124 1.44 -1.95 -22.25
C LEU A 124 2.11 -3.25 -21.75
N PRO A 125 3.38 -3.51 -22.13
CA PRO A 125 4.10 -4.71 -21.76
C PRO A 125 4.11 -4.95 -20.25
N LEU A 126 4.13 -6.22 -19.86
CA LEU A 126 4.14 -6.74 -18.47
C LEU A 126 5.34 -6.27 -17.60
N THR A 127 6.24 -5.46 -18.16
CA THR A 127 7.39 -4.85 -17.45
C THR A 127 7.04 -3.58 -16.69
N SER A 128 5.85 -3.00 -16.96
CA SER A 128 5.38 -1.79 -16.27
C SER A 128 4.66 -2.15 -14.97
N GLU A 129 4.60 -1.21 -14.03
CA GLU A 129 3.86 -1.39 -12.77
C GLU A 129 2.35 -1.38 -13.07
N LEU A 130 1.71 -2.55 -12.90
CA LEU A 130 0.27 -2.70 -13.09
C LEU A 130 -0.46 -2.31 -11.80
N LEU A 131 -1.38 -1.36 -11.91
CA LEU A 131 -2.19 -0.88 -10.79
C LEU A 131 -3.68 -0.96 -11.10
N GLY A 132 -4.43 -1.50 -10.14
CA GLY A 132 -5.84 -1.19 -9.95
C GLY A 132 -5.94 0.05 -9.05
N VAL A 133 -6.83 0.97 -9.38
CA VAL A 133 -7.12 2.14 -8.53
C VAL A 133 -8.62 2.19 -8.28
N VAL A 134 -9.00 2.19 -7.00
CA VAL A 134 -10.38 2.38 -6.55
C VAL A 134 -10.53 3.81 -6.07
N ASP A 135 -11.44 4.56 -6.66
CA ASP A 135 -11.78 5.91 -6.20
C ASP A 135 -12.90 5.83 -5.16
N VAL A 136 -12.52 5.99 -3.89
CA VAL A 136 -13.46 5.98 -2.75
C VAL A 136 -13.83 7.40 -2.28
N SER A 137 -13.51 8.43 -3.05
CA SER A 137 -13.84 9.82 -2.71
C SER A 137 -15.32 10.17 -2.88
N GLY A 138 -16.07 9.37 -3.62
CA GLY A 138 -17.50 9.55 -3.87
C GLY A 138 -18.39 8.82 -2.85
N ALA A 139 -19.59 9.36 -2.61
CA ALA A 139 -20.58 8.78 -1.67
C ALA A 139 -21.51 7.72 -2.33
N GLY A 140 -21.15 7.17 -3.49
CA GLY A 140 -21.99 6.24 -4.24
C GLY A 140 -21.78 4.78 -3.84
N GLU A 141 -22.79 3.93 -4.07
CA GLU A 141 -22.66 2.47 -3.90
C GLU A 141 -21.72 1.85 -4.94
N ARG A 142 -21.53 2.51 -6.09
CA ARG A 142 -20.60 2.13 -7.14
C ARG A 142 -19.36 2.98 -7.08
N LEU A 143 -18.22 2.32 -7.02
CA LEU A 143 -16.92 2.96 -6.96
C LEU A 143 -16.26 2.92 -8.33
N PRO A 144 -15.74 4.04 -8.85
CA PRO A 144 -14.90 4.01 -10.03
C PRO A 144 -13.67 3.13 -9.80
N TYR A 145 -13.44 2.19 -10.71
CA TYR A 145 -12.26 1.33 -10.72
C TYR A 145 -11.48 1.54 -12.03
N TRP A 146 -10.17 1.66 -11.89
CA TRP A 146 -9.26 1.85 -13.00
C TRP A 146 -8.27 0.70 -13.05
N ALA A 147 -8.10 0.07 -14.21
CA ALA A 147 -7.06 -0.92 -14.47
C ALA A 147 -6.05 -0.32 -15.46
N GLY A 148 -4.77 -0.30 -15.12
CA GLY A 148 -3.79 0.35 -16.00
C GLY A 148 -2.35 0.29 -15.49
N VAL A 149 -1.54 1.20 -16.04
CA VAL A 149 -0.11 1.37 -15.71
C VAL A 149 0.14 2.75 -15.14
N ALA A 150 1.01 2.79 -14.12
CA ALA A 150 1.50 4.05 -13.57
C ALA A 150 2.67 4.58 -14.40
N THR A 151 2.65 5.89 -14.65
CA THR A 151 3.75 6.67 -15.25
C THR A 151 4.07 7.86 -14.35
N GLU A 152 5.16 8.55 -14.63
CA GLU A 152 5.49 9.79 -13.92
C GLU A 152 4.36 10.83 -14.12
N GLU A 153 4.20 11.68 -13.10
CA GLU A 153 3.20 12.75 -13.16
C GLU A 153 3.47 13.68 -14.34
N GLY A 154 2.42 13.98 -15.13
CA GLY A 154 2.53 14.83 -16.32
C GLY A 154 2.93 14.10 -17.60
N THR A 155 3.05 12.76 -17.59
CA THR A 155 3.26 11.98 -18.83
C THR A 155 2.07 12.21 -19.79
N GLU A 156 2.38 12.39 -21.08
CA GLU A 156 1.40 12.54 -22.17
C GLU A 156 0.42 11.35 -22.20
N PRO A 157 -0.86 11.61 -22.50
CA PRO A 157 -1.86 10.56 -22.60
C PRO A 157 -1.49 9.48 -23.62
N LEU A 158 -1.57 8.21 -23.21
CA LEU A 158 -1.39 7.10 -24.13
C LEU A 158 -2.61 6.95 -25.04
N PRO A 159 -2.44 6.77 -26.36
CA PRO A 159 -3.55 6.66 -27.29
C PRO A 159 -4.54 5.56 -26.89
N GLY A 160 -5.84 5.90 -26.91
CA GLY A 160 -6.91 4.94 -26.59
C GLY A 160 -7.11 4.63 -25.11
N LEU A 161 -6.29 5.18 -24.21
CA LEU A 161 -6.41 5.02 -22.77
C LEU A 161 -6.87 6.32 -22.10
N ALA A 162 -7.67 6.17 -21.05
CA ALA A 162 -8.04 7.29 -20.19
C ALA A 162 -6.93 7.53 -19.15
N CYS A 163 -6.86 8.78 -18.63
CA CYS A 163 -5.89 9.20 -17.65
C CYS A 163 -6.54 9.52 -16.31
N LEU A 164 -5.91 9.07 -15.23
CA LEU A 164 -6.26 9.44 -13.87
C LEU A 164 -5.01 10.00 -13.18
N ARG A 165 -5.11 11.21 -12.62
CA ARG A 165 -4.06 11.76 -11.74
C ARG A 165 -4.30 11.30 -10.31
N VAL A 166 -3.32 10.64 -9.74
CA VAL A 166 -3.30 10.25 -8.33
C VAL A 166 -2.29 11.14 -7.62
N PRO A 167 -2.70 11.93 -6.62
CA PRO A 167 -1.79 12.83 -5.91
C PRO A 167 -0.78 12.06 -5.06
N SER A 168 0.27 12.75 -4.61
CA SER A 168 1.18 12.20 -3.61
C SER A 168 0.42 11.93 -2.31
N GLN A 169 0.61 10.73 -1.73
CA GLN A 169 -0.19 10.27 -0.61
C GLN A 169 0.63 9.34 0.28
N GLU A 170 0.27 9.27 1.58
CA GLU A 170 0.73 8.23 2.49
C GLU A 170 -0.25 7.06 2.48
N TYR A 171 0.29 5.86 2.50
CA TYR A 171 -0.48 4.63 2.43
C TYR A 171 -0.09 3.66 3.55
N ALA A 172 -1.08 3.01 4.12
CA ALA A 172 -0.88 1.74 4.79
C ALA A 172 -0.97 0.63 3.75
N VAL A 173 0.00 -0.27 3.73
CA VAL A 173 0.15 -1.29 2.69
C VAL A 173 0.05 -2.67 3.29
N LEU A 174 -0.92 -3.43 2.82
CA LEU A 174 -1.14 -4.83 3.15
C LEU A 174 -0.61 -5.70 2.00
N SER A 175 0.37 -6.56 2.28
CA SER A 175 0.84 -7.56 1.32
C SER A 175 -0.01 -8.83 1.41
N HIS A 176 -0.47 -9.32 0.26
CA HIS A 176 -1.22 -10.57 0.14
C HIS A 176 -0.47 -11.57 -0.73
N GLN A 177 -0.43 -12.82 -0.28
CA GLN A 177 0.06 -13.98 -1.04
C GLN A 177 -1.02 -15.06 -1.06
N GLY A 178 -1.23 -15.65 -2.23
CA GLY A 178 -2.19 -16.72 -2.47
C GLY A 178 -3.37 -16.30 -3.33
N PRO A 179 -4.37 -17.17 -3.48
CA PRO A 179 -5.54 -16.88 -4.29
C PRO A 179 -6.26 -15.60 -3.87
N ILE A 180 -6.69 -14.79 -4.84
CA ILE A 180 -7.33 -13.49 -4.61
C ILE A 180 -8.62 -13.61 -3.78
N GLU A 181 -9.30 -14.75 -3.85
CA GLU A 181 -10.50 -15.05 -3.07
C GLU A 181 -10.22 -15.02 -1.55
N GLN A 182 -8.96 -15.22 -1.14
CA GLN A 182 -8.51 -15.18 0.25
C GLN A 182 -8.11 -13.77 0.70
N LEU A 183 -8.17 -12.77 -0.16
CA LEU A 183 -7.85 -11.38 0.20
C LEU A 183 -8.88 -10.78 1.15
N GLY A 184 -10.18 -11.07 0.95
CA GLY A 184 -11.28 -10.48 1.71
C GLY A 184 -11.11 -10.53 3.23
N PRO A 185 -10.84 -11.68 3.86
CA PRO A 185 -10.58 -11.76 5.31
C PRO A 185 -9.39 -10.90 5.76
N SER A 186 -8.31 -10.82 4.97
CA SER A 186 -7.15 -9.97 5.28
C SER A 186 -7.49 -8.48 5.21
N LEU A 187 -8.26 -8.06 4.20
CA LEU A 187 -8.74 -6.69 4.07
C LEU A 187 -9.70 -6.32 5.19
N ASN A 188 -10.64 -7.21 5.52
CA ASN A 188 -11.57 -6.98 6.62
C ASN A 188 -10.82 -6.76 7.94
N TRP A 189 -9.83 -7.63 8.26
CA TRP A 189 -8.99 -7.44 9.43
C TRP A 189 -8.20 -6.12 9.36
N PHE A 190 -7.64 -5.78 8.19
CA PHE A 190 -6.84 -4.58 8.00
C PHE A 190 -7.64 -3.30 8.29
N ILE A 191 -8.85 -3.22 7.77
CA ILE A 191 -9.71 -2.04 7.88
C ILE A 191 -10.42 -1.99 9.24
N GLN A 192 -10.94 -3.12 9.74
CA GLN A 192 -11.76 -3.16 10.94
C GLN A 192 -10.97 -3.29 12.26
N HIS A 193 -9.73 -3.80 12.19
CA HIS A 193 -8.95 -4.06 13.41
C HIS A 193 -7.60 -3.33 13.41
N TRP A 194 -6.82 -3.43 12.34
CA TRP A 194 -5.50 -2.80 12.33
C TRP A 194 -5.61 -1.27 12.27
N LEU A 195 -6.41 -0.73 11.37
CA LEU A 195 -6.51 0.71 11.15
C LEU A 195 -7.00 1.44 12.42
N PRO A 196 -8.09 1.03 13.11
CA PRO A 196 -8.54 1.68 14.34
C PRO A 196 -7.55 1.57 15.51
N ALA A 197 -6.73 0.52 15.55
CA ALA A 197 -5.70 0.32 16.58
C ALA A 197 -4.36 1.01 16.24
N SER A 198 -4.23 1.59 15.06
CA SER A 198 -3.01 2.26 14.61
C SER A 198 -3.01 3.75 14.99
N SER A 199 -1.87 4.42 14.76
CA SER A 199 -1.75 5.88 14.88
C SER A 199 -2.23 6.62 13.63
N TYR A 200 -3.02 5.95 12.77
CA TYR A 200 -3.47 6.49 11.49
C TYR A 200 -4.99 6.38 11.35
N ARG A 201 -5.55 7.25 10.52
CA ARG A 201 -6.93 7.14 10.04
C ARG A 201 -6.94 7.06 8.51
N GLY A 202 -7.93 6.36 7.97
CA GLY A 202 -8.16 6.31 6.53
C GLY A 202 -8.56 7.68 5.97
N LEU A 203 -8.24 7.88 4.71
CA LEU A 203 -8.70 9.01 3.91
C LEU A 203 -9.59 8.51 2.77
N ASP A 204 -10.62 9.26 2.48
CA ASP A 204 -11.35 9.13 1.23
C ASP A 204 -10.44 9.59 0.09
N GLY A 205 -10.26 8.77 -0.94
CA GLY A 205 -9.34 9.06 -2.03
C GLY A 205 -9.11 7.86 -2.93
N PHE A 206 -7.85 7.62 -3.28
CA PHE A 206 -7.47 6.55 -4.20
C PHE A 206 -6.81 5.39 -3.45
N GLU A 207 -7.53 4.27 -3.33
CA GLU A 207 -6.96 3.00 -2.89
C GLU A 207 -6.28 2.32 -4.08
N LEU A 208 -5.14 1.64 -3.85
CA LEU A 208 -4.38 1.03 -4.92
C LEU A 208 -4.27 -0.48 -4.73
N GLU A 209 -4.38 -1.20 -5.82
CA GLU A 209 -4.08 -2.63 -5.94
C GLU A 209 -2.83 -2.77 -6.82
N ARG A 210 -1.71 -3.13 -6.24
CA ARG A 210 -0.46 -3.33 -6.95
C ARG A 210 -0.25 -4.81 -7.21
N TYR A 211 -0.17 -5.17 -8.47
CA TYR A 211 -0.02 -6.56 -8.88
C TYR A 211 1.42 -6.89 -9.26
N ALA A 212 1.91 -8.04 -8.81
CA ALA A 212 3.21 -8.56 -9.26
C ALA A 212 3.19 -8.87 -10.77
N PRO A 213 4.33 -8.76 -11.46
CA PRO A 213 4.42 -9.18 -12.86
C PRO A 213 3.94 -10.61 -13.05
N GLY A 214 3.08 -10.83 -14.07
CA GLY A 214 2.51 -12.15 -14.34
C GLY A 214 1.45 -12.60 -13.31
N PHE A 215 0.85 -11.67 -12.56
CA PHE A 215 -0.19 -11.98 -11.59
C PHE A 215 -1.33 -12.80 -12.20
N ASP A 216 -1.59 -13.96 -11.61
CA ASP A 216 -2.79 -14.76 -11.81
C ASP A 216 -3.41 -15.02 -10.45
N GLY A 217 -4.54 -14.37 -10.16
CA GLY A 217 -5.21 -14.43 -8.88
C GLY A 217 -5.71 -15.80 -8.43
N ARG A 218 -5.62 -16.83 -9.27
CA ARG A 218 -5.99 -18.21 -8.92
C ARG A 218 -4.83 -19.03 -8.34
N ARG A 219 -3.60 -18.54 -8.53
CA ARG A 219 -2.40 -19.27 -8.13
C ARG A 219 -2.16 -19.18 -6.62
N ALA A 220 -1.62 -20.24 -6.05
CA ALA A 220 -1.23 -20.27 -4.63
C ALA A 220 -0.04 -19.34 -4.30
N ASP A 221 0.77 -19.00 -5.31
CA ASP A 221 1.92 -18.10 -5.22
C ASP A 221 1.63 -16.69 -5.76
N ALA A 222 0.35 -16.39 -6.10
CA ALA A 222 -0.05 -15.05 -6.49
C ALA A 222 0.32 -14.03 -5.41
N SER A 223 0.86 -12.88 -5.81
CA SER A 223 1.28 -11.82 -4.90
C SER A 223 0.74 -10.48 -5.37
N MET A 224 0.12 -9.77 -4.45
CA MET A 224 -0.33 -8.39 -4.65
C MET A 224 -0.21 -7.58 -3.36
N GLU A 225 -0.33 -6.29 -3.48
CA GLU A 225 -0.40 -5.36 -2.36
C GLU A 225 -1.66 -4.51 -2.46
N TYR A 226 -2.31 -4.31 -1.31
CA TYR A 226 -3.41 -3.36 -1.18
C TYR A 226 -2.94 -2.14 -0.41
N TRP A 227 -3.13 -0.95 -0.97
CA TRP A 227 -2.65 0.33 -0.47
C TRP A 227 -3.83 1.18 -0.07
N LEU A 228 -4.02 1.39 1.23
CA LEU A 228 -5.07 2.21 1.80
C LEU A 228 -4.53 3.62 2.09
N PRO A 229 -5.11 4.70 1.55
CA PRO A 229 -4.67 6.05 1.83
C PRO A 229 -4.92 6.41 3.29
N ILE A 230 -3.91 6.98 3.95
CA ILE A 230 -3.94 7.28 5.38
C ILE A 230 -3.36 8.66 5.70
N VAL A 231 -3.73 9.17 6.87
CA VAL A 231 -3.04 10.29 7.53
C VAL A 231 -2.81 9.95 9.00
N PRO A 232 -1.79 10.54 9.65
CA PRO A 232 -1.62 10.42 11.10
C PRO A 232 -2.85 10.93 11.85
N CYS A 233 -3.23 10.26 12.93
CA CYS A 233 -4.21 10.79 13.86
C CYS A 233 -3.64 12.05 14.50
N PRO A 234 -4.45 13.11 14.71
CA PRO A 234 -4.02 14.23 15.54
C PRO A 234 -3.69 13.71 16.94
N GLY A 235 -2.52 14.10 17.44
CA GLY A 235 -2.07 13.77 18.79
C GLY A 235 -2.85 14.53 19.87
#